data_d14dbd8a815eae7ba27a9bb954ab3e4d
#
_entry.id   d14dbd8a815eae7ba27a9bb954ab3e4d
#
_cell.length_a   1.000
_cell.length_b   1.000
_cell.length_c   1.000
_cell.angle_alpha   90.00
_cell.angle_beta   90.00
_cell.angle_gamma   90.00
#
_symmetry.space_group_name_H-M   'P 1'
#
loop_
_entity.id
_entity.type
_entity.pdbx_description
1 polymer ?
#
loop_
_entity_poly.entity_id
_entity_poly.type
_entity_poly.pdbx_seq_one_letter_code
_entity_poly.pdbx_strand_id
1 'polypeptide(L)'
;NERIQYHVACKANGDGCMNPHKTENAQIINSQEFKYHNARCFRIKIPEKLGPAQAIYYDVAALKECCKIIRRDHIQNPIVYIMACRIGPFAEHFYREIHKLGGKIYLNPDGHEWKRAKWPAFVRKYWKVSESMMVKWSDLVICDSKTIEKYIHICYDGKGIKGRDPRT
;
A
#
# COMPACT_ATOMS: atom_id res chain seq x y z
N ASN A 1 13.14 23.51 -5.98
CA ASN A 1 12.39 22.27 -6.24
C ASN A 1 12.87 21.23 -5.27
N GLU A 2 12.15 21.04 -4.18
CA GLU A 2 12.35 19.90 -3.30
C GLU A 2 12.10 18.63 -4.12
N ARG A 3 13.13 17.82 -4.27
CA ARG A 3 13.03 16.57 -5.03
C ARG A 3 12.31 15.55 -4.17
N ILE A 4 11.16 15.09 -4.61
CA ILE A 4 10.45 13.97 -3.98
C ILE A 4 11.33 12.73 -4.11
N GLN A 5 11.64 12.10 -3.00
CA GLN A 5 12.32 10.81 -2.96
C GLN A 5 11.29 9.68 -2.88
N TYR A 6 11.35 8.76 -3.82
CA TYR A 6 10.47 7.59 -3.84
C TYR A 6 11.13 6.40 -3.15
N HIS A 7 10.34 5.72 -2.30
CA HIS A 7 10.67 4.45 -1.69
C HIS A 7 9.64 3.42 -2.15
N VAL A 8 10.06 2.30 -2.72
CA VAL A 8 9.16 1.32 -3.33
C VAL A 8 9.38 -0.05 -2.72
N ALA A 9 8.31 -0.63 -2.17
CA ALA A 9 8.33 -2.02 -1.74
C ALA A 9 8.29 -2.95 -2.95
N CYS A 10 9.18 -3.93 -3.00
CA CYS A 10 9.27 -4.92 -4.06
C CYS A 10 9.26 -6.34 -3.48
N LYS A 11 8.64 -7.29 -4.18
CA LYS A 11 8.79 -8.70 -3.81
C LYS A 11 10.22 -9.17 -4.03
N ALA A 12 10.76 -9.91 -3.06
CA ALA A 12 12.08 -10.52 -3.17
C ALA A 12 12.05 -11.88 -3.89
N ASN A 13 10.90 -12.54 -3.89
CA ASN A 13 10.69 -13.88 -4.46
C ASN A 13 9.24 -14.06 -4.94
N GLY A 14 8.99 -15.14 -5.68
CA GLY A 14 7.67 -15.47 -6.24
C GLY A 14 7.36 -14.65 -7.50
N ASP A 15 6.11 -14.80 -7.97
CA ASP A 15 5.65 -14.11 -9.19
C ASP A 15 5.68 -12.59 -9.03
N GLY A 16 6.20 -11.91 -10.05
CA GLY A 16 6.36 -10.46 -10.05
C GLY A 16 7.48 -9.95 -9.13
N CYS A 17 8.39 -10.83 -8.69
CA CYS A 17 9.56 -10.40 -7.92
C CYS A 17 10.55 -9.61 -8.80
N MET A 18 11.19 -8.60 -8.19
CA MET A 18 12.26 -7.84 -8.83
C MET A 18 13.63 -8.31 -8.34
N ASN A 19 14.43 -8.82 -9.26
CA ASN A 19 15.81 -9.23 -8.97
C ASN A 19 16.79 -8.17 -9.45
N PRO A 20 17.43 -7.39 -8.55
CA PRO A 20 18.32 -6.31 -8.94
C PRO A 20 19.56 -6.77 -9.68
N HIS A 21 20.02 -8.04 -9.51
CA HIS A 21 21.14 -8.60 -10.25
C HIS A 21 20.81 -8.92 -11.73
N LYS A 22 19.53 -8.99 -12.06
CA LYS A 22 19.02 -9.27 -13.41
C LYS A 22 18.28 -8.07 -14.02
N THR A 23 18.16 -6.97 -13.29
CA THR A 23 17.48 -5.76 -13.72
C THR A 23 18.50 -4.76 -14.22
N GLU A 24 18.36 -4.39 -15.49
CA GLU A 24 19.22 -3.38 -16.12
C GLU A 24 19.14 -2.05 -15.37
N ASN A 25 20.27 -1.40 -15.17
CA ASN A 25 20.39 -0.12 -14.45
C ASN A 25 19.98 -0.14 -12.95
N ALA A 26 19.81 -1.32 -12.34
CA ALA A 26 19.64 -1.42 -10.91
C ALA A 26 20.99 -1.29 -10.18
N GLN A 27 21.05 -0.40 -9.18
CA GLN A 27 22.24 -0.19 -8.34
C GLN A 27 22.01 -0.81 -6.97
N ILE A 28 22.73 -1.86 -6.63
CA ILE A 28 22.62 -2.56 -5.36
C ILE A 28 23.18 -1.69 -4.24
N ILE A 29 22.41 -1.45 -3.19
CA ILE A 29 22.83 -0.75 -1.97
C ILE A 29 23.30 -1.79 -0.94
N ASN A 30 22.47 -2.81 -0.69
CA ASN A 30 22.75 -3.93 0.22
C ASN A 30 21.87 -5.14 -0.16
N SER A 31 21.87 -6.20 0.64
CA SER A 31 21.08 -7.41 0.38
C SER A 31 19.56 -7.18 0.32
N GLN A 32 19.06 -6.12 0.93
CA GLN A 32 17.63 -5.81 1.04
C GLN A 32 17.20 -4.62 0.18
N GLU A 33 18.12 -3.75 -0.22
CA GLU A 33 17.82 -2.49 -0.87
C GLU A 33 18.65 -2.25 -2.13
N PHE A 34 18.03 -1.61 -3.13
CA PHE A 34 18.68 -1.20 -4.38
C PHE A 34 18.03 0.09 -4.90
N LYS A 35 18.74 0.81 -5.75
CA LYS A 35 18.17 1.93 -6.53
C LYS A 35 17.78 1.45 -7.91
N TYR A 36 16.61 1.90 -8.37
CA TYR A 36 16.13 1.68 -9.72
C TYR A 36 15.45 2.94 -10.22
N HIS A 37 15.92 3.47 -11.33
CA HIS A 37 15.65 4.84 -11.74
C HIS A 37 15.92 5.81 -10.58
N ASN A 38 14.97 6.64 -10.19
CA ASN A 38 15.13 7.58 -9.06
C ASN A 38 14.49 7.08 -7.76
N ALA A 39 14.09 5.81 -7.71
CA ALA A 39 13.47 5.22 -6.54
C ALA A 39 14.47 4.35 -5.75
N ARG A 40 14.38 4.41 -4.42
CA ARG A 40 14.99 3.43 -3.53
C ARG A 40 14.00 2.30 -3.31
N CYS A 41 14.37 1.11 -3.75
CA CYS A 41 13.56 -0.10 -3.65
C CYS A 41 14.00 -0.93 -2.45
N PHE A 42 13.04 -1.45 -1.67
CA PHE A 42 13.32 -2.38 -0.58
C PHE A 42 12.56 -3.69 -0.79
N ARG A 43 13.22 -4.80 -0.46
CA ARG A 43 12.77 -6.14 -0.83
C ARG A 43 12.07 -6.84 0.32
N ILE A 44 10.88 -7.36 0.05
CA ILE A 44 10.08 -8.14 1.00
C ILE A 44 10.08 -9.61 0.59
N LYS A 45 10.65 -10.46 1.43
CA LYS A 45 10.61 -11.92 1.24
C LYS A 45 9.27 -12.47 1.67
N ILE A 46 8.65 -13.28 0.82
CA ILE A 46 7.35 -13.90 1.05
C ILE A 46 7.57 -15.38 1.37
N PRO A 47 6.99 -15.92 2.46
CA PRO A 47 7.00 -17.35 2.73
C PRO A 47 6.24 -18.13 1.65
N GLU A 48 6.84 -19.20 1.13
CA GLU A 48 6.29 -19.96 -0.02
C GLU A 48 4.95 -20.65 0.28
N LYS A 49 4.71 -21.00 1.54
CA LYS A 49 3.54 -21.82 1.94
C LYS A 49 2.26 -21.02 2.25
N LEU A 50 2.21 -19.71 1.96
CA LEU A 50 1.08 -18.86 2.34
C LEU A 50 -0.10 -18.90 1.34
N GLY A 51 0.06 -19.50 0.16
CA GLY A 51 -0.99 -19.52 -0.86
C GLY A 51 -1.63 -18.14 -1.10
N PRO A 52 -2.97 -18.03 -1.11
CA PRO A 52 -3.66 -16.75 -1.35
C PRO A 52 -3.39 -15.65 -0.31
N ALA A 53 -2.95 -16.01 0.89
CA ALA A 53 -2.63 -15.05 1.94
C ALA A 53 -1.31 -14.30 1.69
N GLN A 54 -0.52 -14.68 0.68
CA GLN A 54 0.74 -14.02 0.33
C GLN A 54 0.58 -12.51 0.09
N ALA A 55 -0.51 -12.08 -0.54
CA ALA A 55 -0.75 -10.67 -0.82
C ALA A 55 -0.97 -9.87 0.47
N ILE A 56 -1.73 -10.41 1.42
CA ILE A 56 -1.96 -9.78 2.73
C ILE A 56 -0.65 -9.72 3.52
N TYR A 57 0.10 -10.83 3.55
CA TYR A 57 1.41 -10.88 4.21
C TYR A 57 2.38 -9.84 3.62
N TYR A 58 2.45 -9.76 2.29
CA TYR A 58 3.32 -8.81 1.61
C TYR A 58 3.01 -7.37 2.02
N ASP A 59 1.74 -6.95 1.98
CA ASP A 59 1.33 -5.60 2.30
C ASP A 59 1.63 -5.25 3.78
N VAL A 60 1.36 -6.18 4.71
CA VAL A 60 1.67 -6.01 6.13
C VAL A 60 3.19 -5.90 6.37
N ALA A 61 3.97 -6.77 5.74
CA ALA A 61 5.42 -6.76 5.87
C ALA A 61 6.05 -5.51 5.23
N ALA A 62 5.50 -5.06 4.10
CA ALA A 62 5.92 -3.83 3.43
C ALA A 62 5.67 -2.60 4.30
N LEU A 63 4.51 -2.48 4.94
CA LEU A 63 4.22 -1.37 5.85
C LEU A 63 5.09 -1.41 7.10
N LYS A 64 5.35 -2.59 7.65
CA LYS A 64 6.27 -2.74 8.78
C LYS A 64 7.68 -2.26 8.43
N GLU A 65 8.17 -2.62 7.25
CA GLU A 65 9.49 -2.18 6.79
C GLU A 65 9.50 -0.69 6.45
N CYS A 66 8.42 -0.18 5.85
CA CYS A 66 8.22 1.25 5.60
C CYS A 66 8.36 2.08 6.90
N CYS A 67 7.67 1.68 7.98
CA CYS A 67 7.78 2.35 9.29
C CYS A 67 9.21 2.33 9.84
N LYS A 68 9.95 1.22 9.63
CA LYS A 68 11.37 1.14 10.03
C LYS A 68 12.25 2.10 9.22
N ILE A 69 12.06 2.15 7.89
CA ILE A 69 12.81 3.04 7.01
C ILE A 69 12.55 4.51 7.40
N ILE A 70 11.28 4.89 7.61
CA ILE A 70 10.92 6.26 8.03
C ILE A 70 11.66 6.64 9.31
N ARG A 71 11.71 5.75 10.31
CA ARG A 71 12.45 6.01 11.57
C ARG A 71 13.95 6.05 11.38
N ARG A 72 14.51 5.05 10.72
CA ARG A 72 15.95 4.91 10.51
C ARG A 72 16.55 6.10 9.76
N ASP A 73 15.85 6.52 8.70
CA ASP A 73 16.34 7.56 7.80
C ASP A 73 15.80 8.96 8.16
N HIS A 74 15.08 9.07 9.29
CA HIS A 74 14.50 10.33 9.79
C HIS A 74 13.70 11.10 8.73
N ILE A 75 12.89 10.36 7.93
CA ILE A 75 12.12 10.94 6.83
C ILE A 75 11.05 11.86 7.38
N GLN A 76 11.08 13.13 6.97
CA GLN A 76 10.11 14.14 7.37
C GLN A 76 8.90 14.15 6.45
N ASN A 77 7.70 14.27 7.03
CA ASN A 77 6.42 14.35 6.32
C ASN A 77 6.22 13.24 5.26
N PRO A 78 6.44 11.95 5.59
CA PRO A 78 6.33 10.88 4.62
C PRO A 78 4.88 10.72 4.15
N ILE A 79 4.69 10.44 2.86
CA ILE A 79 3.41 10.01 2.30
C ILE A 79 3.52 8.52 1.99
N VAL A 80 2.73 7.72 2.67
CA VAL A 80 2.65 6.27 2.42
C VAL A 80 1.46 5.99 1.51
N TYR A 81 1.75 5.61 0.26
CA TYR A 81 0.73 5.32 -0.73
C TYR A 81 0.49 3.82 -0.82
N ILE A 82 -0.72 3.39 -0.47
CA ILE A 82 -1.12 1.98 -0.43
C ILE A 82 -2.03 1.68 -1.61
N MET A 83 -1.69 0.65 -2.37
CA MET A 83 -2.42 0.22 -3.57
C MET A 83 -3.17 -1.07 -3.26
N ALA A 84 -4.49 -0.97 -3.13
CA ALA A 84 -5.46 -2.00 -2.78
C ALA A 84 -5.79 -2.14 -1.28
N CYS A 85 -7.02 -2.60 -1.01
CA CYS A 85 -7.61 -2.64 0.34
C CYS A 85 -7.52 -4.05 0.97
N ARG A 86 -6.31 -4.60 1.15
CA ARG A 86 -6.13 -6.00 1.57
C ARG A 86 -5.93 -6.20 3.07
N ILE A 87 -5.58 -5.15 3.82
CA ILE A 87 -5.06 -5.29 5.18
C ILE A 87 -5.93 -4.60 6.24
N GLY A 88 -7.21 -4.38 5.96
CA GLY A 88 -8.12 -3.65 6.84
C GLY A 88 -8.00 -3.99 8.33
N PRO A 89 -8.04 -5.28 8.74
CA PRO A 89 -7.90 -5.66 10.14
C PRO A 89 -6.57 -5.24 10.79
N PHE A 90 -5.53 -5.01 10.00
CA PHE A 90 -4.19 -4.59 10.47
C PHE A 90 -3.94 -3.09 10.25
N ALA A 91 -4.79 -2.43 9.44
CA ALA A 91 -4.55 -1.07 8.95
C ALA A 91 -4.45 -0.05 10.09
N GLU A 92 -5.35 -0.11 11.07
CA GLU A 92 -5.39 0.86 12.17
C GLU A 92 -4.06 0.98 12.90
N HIS A 93 -3.41 -0.15 13.20
CA HIS A 93 -2.12 -0.16 13.87
C HIS A 93 -1.06 0.60 13.09
N PHE A 94 -0.90 0.28 11.78
CA PHE A 94 0.10 0.93 10.93
C PHE A 94 -0.23 2.39 10.66
N TYR A 95 -1.50 2.73 10.49
CA TYR A 95 -1.93 4.09 10.22
C TYR A 95 -1.62 5.00 11.42
N ARG A 96 -1.93 4.54 12.63
CA ARG A 96 -1.55 5.25 13.86
C ARG A 96 -0.04 5.42 14.00
N GLU A 97 0.72 4.40 13.62
CA GLU A 97 2.19 4.45 13.68
C GLU A 97 2.76 5.45 12.67
N ILE A 98 2.29 5.44 11.43
CA ILE A 98 2.69 6.40 10.39
C ILE A 98 2.33 7.83 10.79
N HIS A 99 1.14 8.06 11.34
CA HIS A 99 0.75 9.39 11.84
C HIS A 99 1.64 9.86 13.00
N LYS A 100 2.01 8.98 13.94
CA LYS A 100 2.98 9.32 15.00
C LYS A 100 4.35 9.71 14.45
N LEU A 101 4.72 9.21 13.29
CA LEU A 101 5.95 9.57 12.57
C LEU A 101 5.79 10.84 11.70
N GLY A 102 4.68 11.56 11.82
CA GLY A 102 4.41 12.78 11.05
C GLY A 102 3.99 12.51 9.60
N GLY A 103 3.65 11.27 9.27
CA GLY A 103 3.27 10.86 7.91
C GLY A 103 1.78 10.97 7.61
N LYS A 104 1.46 10.80 6.33
CA LYS A 104 0.09 10.70 5.81
C LYS A 104 -0.07 9.41 5.00
N ILE A 105 -1.31 8.92 4.95
CA ILE A 105 -1.65 7.70 4.23
C ILE A 105 -2.59 8.02 3.10
N TYR A 106 -2.13 7.72 1.89
CA TYR A 106 -2.92 7.79 0.68
C TYR A 106 -3.28 6.38 0.25
N LEU A 107 -4.55 6.17 -0.08
CA LEU A 107 -5.09 4.86 -0.43
C LEU A 107 -5.66 4.90 -1.84
N ASN A 108 -5.20 3.98 -2.69
CA ASN A 108 -5.91 3.63 -3.91
C ASN A 108 -6.71 2.35 -3.65
N PRO A 109 -8.06 2.38 -3.68
CA PRO A 109 -8.87 1.21 -3.41
C PRO A 109 -8.78 0.13 -4.50
N ASP A 110 -8.11 0.42 -5.64
CA ASP A 110 -8.00 -0.43 -6.83
C ASP A 110 -9.40 -0.69 -7.44
N GLY A 111 -9.96 -1.84 -7.31
CA GLY A 111 -11.28 -2.16 -7.83
C GLY A 111 -12.17 -2.81 -6.77
N HIS A 112 -13.33 -3.30 -7.21
CA HIS A 112 -14.26 -4.01 -6.35
C HIS A 112 -13.84 -5.48 -6.18
N GLU A 113 -12.74 -5.77 -5.48
CA GLU A 113 -12.27 -7.14 -5.26
C GLU A 113 -13.36 -8.05 -4.66
N TRP A 114 -14.19 -7.51 -3.78
CA TRP A 114 -15.30 -8.23 -3.17
C TRP A 114 -16.42 -8.60 -4.14
N LYS A 115 -16.51 -7.98 -5.33
CA LYS A 115 -17.47 -8.32 -6.38
C LYS A 115 -17.00 -9.46 -7.28
N ARG A 116 -15.72 -9.83 -7.25
CA ARG A 116 -15.18 -10.86 -8.13
C ARG A 116 -15.74 -12.25 -7.80
N ALA A 117 -16.42 -12.86 -8.77
CA ALA A 117 -17.06 -14.17 -8.62
C ALA A 117 -16.11 -15.32 -8.27
N LYS A 118 -14.80 -15.17 -8.55
CA LYS A 118 -13.76 -16.15 -8.21
C LYS A 118 -13.59 -16.38 -6.72
N TRP A 119 -14.06 -15.45 -5.87
CA TRP A 119 -13.88 -15.53 -4.44
C TRP A 119 -15.10 -16.17 -3.75
N PRO A 120 -14.91 -17.11 -2.81
CA PRO A 120 -15.96 -17.60 -1.93
C PRO A 120 -16.62 -16.46 -1.11
N ALA A 121 -17.84 -16.67 -0.65
CA ALA A 121 -18.63 -15.64 0.03
C ALA A 121 -17.92 -15.04 1.25
N PHE A 122 -17.23 -15.88 2.06
CA PHE A 122 -16.49 -15.42 3.23
C PHE A 122 -15.29 -14.54 2.87
N VAL A 123 -14.59 -14.84 1.77
CA VAL A 123 -13.48 -14.01 1.26
C VAL A 123 -14.01 -12.68 0.74
N ARG A 124 -15.14 -12.68 0.03
CA ARG A 124 -15.79 -11.43 -0.43
C ARG A 124 -16.19 -10.55 0.74
N LYS A 125 -16.72 -11.15 1.83
CA LYS A 125 -17.02 -10.42 3.07
C LYS A 125 -15.76 -9.81 3.69
N TYR A 126 -14.66 -10.57 3.74
CA TYR A 126 -13.37 -10.06 4.22
C TYR A 126 -12.92 -8.84 3.41
N TRP A 127 -12.95 -8.91 2.08
CA TRP A 127 -12.55 -7.79 1.22
C TRP A 127 -13.40 -6.56 1.45
N LYS A 128 -14.72 -6.72 1.59
CA LYS A 128 -15.63 -5.59 1.84
C LYS A 128 -15.38 -4.91 3.19
N VAL A 129 -15.15 -5.70 4.23
CA VAL A 129 -14.80 -5.19 5.57
C VAL A 129 -13.44 -4.53 5.55
N SER A 130 -12.43 -5.15 4.91
CA SER A 130 -11.09 -4.61 4.78
C SER A 130 -11.10 -3.25 4.06
N GLU A 131 -11.82 -3.14 2.95
CA GLU A 131 -12.00 -1.88 2.21
C GLU A 131 -12.60 -0.79 3.11
N SER A 132 -13.69 -1.09 3.82
CA SER A 132 -14.34 -0.15 4.73
C SER A 132 -13.41 0.37 5.83
N MET A 133 -12.57 -0.51 6.40
CA MET A 133 -11.62 -0.14 7.44
C MET A 133 -10.50 0.74 6.87
N MET A 134 -9.92 0.36 5.74
CA MET A 134 -8.80 1.09 5.15
C MET A 134 -9.22 2.47 4.64
N VAL A 135 -10.39 2.57 4.01
CA VAL A 135 -10.95 3.85 3.57
C VAL A 135 -11.21 4.77 4.75
N LYS A 136 -11.75 4.24 5.85
CA LYS A 136 -12.05 5.03 7.06
C LYS A 136 -10.81 5.69 7.67
N TRP A 137 -9.66 5.01 7.63
CA TRP A 137 -8.45 5.45 8.32
C TRP A 137 -7.48 6.22 7.42
N SER A 138 -7.67 6.21 6.09
CA SER A 138 -6.78 6.93 5.17
C SER A 138 -7.01 8.45 5.19
N ASP A 139 -5.94 9.21 4.98
CA ASP A 139 -6.00 10.67 4.91
C ASP A 139 -6.53 11.16 3.55
N LEU A 140 -6.27 10.37 2.50
CA LEU A 140 -6.74 10.65 1.15
C LEU A 140 -7.01 9.34 0.40
N VAL A 141 -8.15 9.28 -0.28
CA VAL A 141 -8.47 8.19 -1.21
C VAL A 141 -8.29 8.71 -2.64
N ILE A 142 -7.47 8.01 -3.43
CA ILE A 142 -7.18 8.33 -4.83
C ILE A 142 -7.79 7.25 -5.70
N CYS A 143 -8.76 7.61 -6.54
CA CYS A 143 -9.48 6.66 -7.38
C CYS A 143 -9.00 6.75 -8.84
N ASP A 144 -8.76 5.59 -9.48
CA ASP A 144 -8.29 5.51 -10.86
C ASP A 144 -9.39 5.82 -11.89
N SER A 145 -10.66 5.80 -11.47
CA SER A 145 -11.79 6.08 -12.35
C SER A 145 -12.94 6.76 -11.64
N LYS A 146 -13.72 7.54 -12.42
CA LYS A 146 -14.96 8.18 -11.93
C LYS A 146 -15.98 7.17 -11.39
N THR A 147 -15.96 5.93 -11.89
CA THR A 147 -16.86 4.87 -11.41
C THR A 147 -16.48 4.44 -10.00
N ILE A 148 -15.20 4.26 -9.71
CA ILE A 148 -14.70 3.93 -8.37
C ILE A 148 -14.91 5.12 -7.43
N GLU A 149 -14.63 6.33 -7.88
CA GLU A 149 -14.87 7.55 -7.10
C GLU A 149 -16.34 7.64 -6.66
N LYS A 150 -17.30 7.54 -7.59
CA LYS A 150 -18.73 7.54 -7.27
C LYS A 150 -19.11 6.44 -6.28
N TYR A 151 -18.57 5.25 -6.48
CA TYR A 151 -18.80 4.13 -5.56
C TYR A 151 -18.30 4.43 -4.14
N ILE A 152 -17.08 4.97 -4.01
CA ILE A 152 -16.50 5.34 -2.73
C ILE A 152 -17.36 6.41 -2.04
N HIS A 153 -17.78 7.44 -2.76
CA HIS A 153 -18.68 8.46 -2.24
C HIS A 153 -20.00 7.86 -1.74
N ILE A 154 -20.68 7.06 -2.55
CA ILE A 154 -21.97 6.46 -2.18
C ILE A 154 -21.84 5.55 -0.95
N CYS A 155 -20.77 4.76 -0.86
CA CYS A 155 -20.59 3.78 0.20
C CYS A 155 -20.02 4.36 1.50
N TYR A 156 -19.22 5.43 1.41
CA TYR A 156 -18.38 5.90 2.51
C TYR A 156 -18.51 7.41 2.80
N ASP A 157 -19.23 8.19 1.98
CA ASP A 157 -19.57 9.59 2.27
C ASP A 157 -20.33 9.69 3.60
N GLY A 158 -19.89 10.59 4.46
CA GLY A 158 -20.36 10.69 5.85
C GLY A 158 -19.59 9.82 6.85
N LYS A 159 -18.65 8.98 6.40
CA LYS A 159 -17.76 8.18 7.27
C LYS A 159 -16.31 8.72 7.32
N GLY A 160 -16.11 9.99 6.96
CA GLY A 160 -14.81 10.65 7.09
C GLY A 160 -13.91 10.60 5.86
N ILE A 161 -14.44 10.32 4.67
CA ILE A 161 -13.67 10.43 3.43
C ILE A 161 -13.56 11.92 3.08
N LYS A 162 -12.39 12.49 3.31
CA LYS A 162 -12.01 13.79 2.74
C LYS A 162 -11.26 13.55 1.43
N GLY A 163 -11.98 13.14 0.40
CA GLY A 163 -11.46 13.14 -0.96
C GLY A 163 -11.53 14.56 -1.53
N ARG A 164 -10.41 15.26 -1.62
CA ARG A 164 -10.29 16.38 -2.55
C ARG A 164 -9.67 15.87 -3.84
N ASP A 165 -10.32 16.15 -4.96
CA ASP A 165 -9.69 15.99 -6.27
C ASP A 165 -8.42 16.87 -6.29
N PRO A 166 -7.23 16.31 -6.52
CA PRO A 166 -6.01 17.12 -6.59
C PRO A 166 -5.96 18.08 -7.79
N ARG A 167 -7.03 18.12 -8.60
CA ARG A 167 -7.16 18.97 -9.81
C ARG A 167 -8.16 20.12 -9.66
N THR A 168 -8.74 20.35 -8.46
CA THR A 168 -9.59 21.51 -8.16
C THR A 168 -8.98 22.41 -7.09
#